data_64b26877167272c9c9e2a2f6f317607e
#
_entry.id   64b26877167272c9c9e2a2f6f317607e
#
_cell.length_a   1.000
_cell.length_b   1.000
_cell.length_c   1.000
_cell.angle_alpha   90.00
_cell.angle_beta   90.00
_cell.angle_gamma   90.00
#
_symmetry.space_group_name_H-M   'P 1'
#
loop_
_entity.id
_entity.type
_entity.pdbx_description
1 polymer ?
#
loop_
_entity_poly.entity_id
_entity_poly.type
_entity_poly.pdbx_seq_one_letter_code
_entity_poly.pdbx_strand_id
1 'polypeptide(L)'
;MAKRWPALVATTTLLLPALFAAGHLNLDIRAVRFLSPESPTRKMAEMMDARMGGINIVQLDFDTGKPNGINQLEFLRKMQSVQDFAEGTVRFSSTYSYASLMAMMNGIWTGDESGELSLPSNPLTLNLFVLALKATNYPFLQALCDETNQKAHLVLRTTDLASGEFVSLLQSVEQFAKDTMPEGVTVSAKAGLHTILQADREIVAAQLGSLVITIIAMLAAMTVLWHSLKLAAVSLGISLVPLAVLAVLAAWFAVPLNSVTVMVAALVLGISIDDAVHLVTHWVQLKKQGVEPAKALVESLEAKGPAILCTSLILIGFSVSLLWISFPPVQDFGWLSAAAYTAALAAVLFALPSLLAPRR
;
A
#
# COMPACT_ATOMS: atom_id res chain seq x y z
N MET A 1 34.46 -23.39 19.96
CA MET A 1 34.62 -21.97 20.20
C MET A 1 34.37 -21.19 18.90
N ALA A 2 33.19 -20.59 18.77
CA ALA A 2 32.83 -19.85 17.57
C ALA A 2 33.66 -18.56 17.48
N LYS A 3 34.43 -18.38 16.41
CA LYS A 3 35.08 -17.13 16.08
C LYS A 3 33.95 -16.07 15.87
N ARG A 4 34.07 -14.91 16.53
CA ARG A 4 33.07 -13.78 16.36
C ARG A 4 32.96 -13.29 14.92
N TRP A 5 34.01 -13.48 14.14
CA TRP A 5 34.08 -13.06 12.74
C TRP A 5 32.98 -13.62 11.85
N PRO A 6 32.59 -14.91 11.94
CA PRO A 6 31.50 -15.41 11.09
C PRO A 6 30.14 -14.77 11.41
N ALA A 7 29.86 -14.48 12.70
CA ALA A 7 28.60 -13.84 13.08
C ALA A 7 28.56 -12.36 12.68
N LEU A 8 29.68 -11.62 12.86
CA LEU A 8 29.79 -10.23 12.39
C LEU A 8 29.74 -10.15 10.87
N VAL A 9 30.45 -11.04 10.18
CA VAL A 9 30.41 -11.11 8.71
C VAL A 9 29.01 -11.45 8.24
N ALA A 10 28.35 -12.45 8.83
CA ALA A 10 26.98 -12.84 8.45
C ALA A 10 25.97 -11.70 8.68
N THR A 11 26.05 -10.99 9.82
CA THR A 11 25.15 -9.86 10.10
C THR A 11 25.41 -8.67 9.18
N THR A 12 26.67 -8.31 8.92
CA THR A 12 26.99 -7.21 7.98
C THR A 12 26.68 -7.58 6.53
N THR A 13 26.90 -8.83 6.13
CA THR A 13 26.56 -9.32 4.78
C THR A 13 25.06 -9.34 4.53
N LEU A 14 24.22 -9.46 5.57
CA LEU A 14 22.75 -9.37 5.45
C LEU A 14 22.24 -7.92 5.53
N LEU A 15 22.86 -7.06 6.33
CA LEU A 15 22.42 -5.68 6.49
C LEU A 15 22.68 -4.81 5.25
N LEU A 16 23.79 -5.03 4.53
CA LEU A 16 24.09 -4.27 3.32
C LEU A 16 23.11 -4.52 2.16
N PRO A 17 22.79 -5.79 1.79
CA PRO A 17 21.74 -6.06 0.81
C PRO A 17 20.36 -5.56 1.25
N ALA A 18 20.09 -5.57 2.56
CA ALA A 18 18.81 -5.10 3.08
C ALA A 18 18.64 -3.57 2.91
N LEU A 19 19.68 -2.78 3.10
CA LEU A 19 19.66 -1.34 2.82
C LEU A 19 19.45 -1.07 1.33
N PHE A 20 20.07 -1.85 0.45
CA PHE A 20 19.83 -1.76 -0.98
C PHE A 20 18.41 -2.20 -1.34
N ALA A 21 17.94 -3.31 -0.78
CA ALA A 21 16.59 -3.83 -0.98
C ALA A 21 15.51 -2.85 -0.48
N ALA A 22 15.74 -2.16 0.65
CA ALA A 22 14.83 -1.16 1.18
C ALA A 22 14.55 0.00 0.20
N GLY A 23 15.54 0.38 -0.61
CA GLY A 23 15.38 1.38 -1.69
C GLY A 23 14.61 0.86 -2.92
N HIS A 24 14.42 -0.46 -3.03
CA HIS A 24 13.74 -1.13 -4.14
C HIS A 24 12.41 -1.78 -3.72
N LEU A 25 11.96 -1.53 -2.49
CA LEU A 25 10.65 -2.01 -2.03
C LEU A 25 9.54 -1.36 -2.84
N ASN A 26 8.72 -2.19 -3.44
CA ASN A 26 7.67 -1.75 -4.33
C ASN A 26 6.40 -1.41 -3.52
N LEU A 27 6.02 -0.13 -3.50
CA LEU A 27 4.75 0.35 -2.92
C LEU A 27 3.58 0.16 -3.89
N ASP A 28 3.73 -0.73 -4.86
CA ASP A 28 2.77 -0.96 -5.92
C ASP A 28 1.65 -1.89 -5.46
N ILE A 29 0.55 -1.29 -5.03
CA ILE A 29 -0.66 -2.02 -4.66
C ILE A 29 -1.60 -2.04 -5.86
N ARG A 30 -1.96 -3.24 -6.30
CA ARG A 30 -2.99 -3.47 -7.33
C ARG A 30 -4.13 -4.25 -6.71
N ALA A 31 -5.34 -3.70 -6.80
CA ALA A 31 -6.51 -4.32 -6.17
C ALA A 31 -6.79 -5.74 -6.68
N VAL A 32 -6.52 -6.01 -7.95
CA VAL A 32 -6.69 -7.35 -8.55
C VAL A 32 -5.77 -8.40 -7.94
N ARG A 33 -4.59 -7.99 -7.46
CA ARG A 33 -3.63 -8.91 -6.81
C ARG A 33 -4.08 -9.41 -5.44
N PHE A 34 -5.07 -8.77 -4.83
CA PHE A 34 -5.69 -9.29 -3.60
C PHE A 34 -6.58 -10.51 -3.84
N LEU A 35 -6.99 -10.73 -5.08
CA LEU A 35 -7.80 -11.88 -5.45
C LEU A 35 -6.91 -13.07 -5.79
N SER A 36 -7.32 -14.27 -5.34
CA SER A 36 -6.63 -15.52 -5.73
C SER A 36 -6.53 -15.65 -7.24
N PRO A 37 -5.37 -16.07 -7.80
CA PRO A 37 -5.18 -16.24 -9.24
C PRO A 37 -6.22 -17.14 -9.91
N GLU A 38 -6.74 -18.11 -9.18
CA GLU A 38 -7.73 -19.06 -9.69
C GLU A 38 -9.17 -18.60 -9.52
N SER A 39 -9.39 -17.49 -8.79
CA SER A 39 -10.76 -17.04 -8.53
C SER A 39 -11.46 -16.59 -9.80
N PRO A 40 -12.75 -16.95 -10.00
CA PRO A 40 -13.54 -16.46 -11.14
C PRO A 40 -13.59 -14.94 -11.22
N THR A 41 -13.62 -14.27 -10.07
CA THR A 41 -13.65 -12.81 -9.97
C THR A 41 -12.37 -12.18 -10.52
N ARG A 42 -11.19 -12.76 -10.23
CA ARG A 42 -9.92 -12.28 -10.79
C ARG A 42 -9.86 -12.49 -12.30
N LYS A 43 -10.24 -13.66 -12.78
CA LYS A 43 -10.29 -13.96 -14.21
C LYS A 43 -11.22 -13.02 -14.97
N MET A 44 -12.38 -12.72 -14.37
CA MET A 44 -13.32 -11.73 -14.90
C MET A 44 -12.69 -10.33 -14.93
N ALA A 45 -12.07 -9.89 -13.84
CA ALA A 45 -11.40 -8.59 -13.76
C ALA A 45 -10.29 -8.46 -14.81
N GLU A 46 -9.43 -9.47 -14.95
CA GLU A 46 -8.35 -9.50 -15.96
C GLU A 46 -8.90 -9.49 -17.39
N MET A 47 -10.01 -10.20 -17.62
CA MET A 47 -10.69 -10.19 -18.92
C MET A 47 -11.31 -8.82 -19.22
N MET A 48 -11.93 -8.18 -18.24
CA MET A 48 -12.47 -6.81 -18.39
C MET A 48 -11.33 -5.81 -18.62
N ASP A 49 -10.22 -5.96 -17.91
CA ASP A 49 -9.05 -5.11 -18.09
C ASP A 49 -8.51 -5.20 -19.53
N ALA A 50 -8.36 -6.42 -20.04
CA ALA A 50 -7.80 -6.67 -21.37
C ALA A 50 -8.75 -6.34 -22.53
N ARG A 51 -10.08 -6.51 -22.35
CA ARG A 51 -11.06 -6.43 -23.47
C ARG A 51 -11.97 -5.22 -23.41
N MET A 52 -12.19 -4.65 -22.21
CA MET A 52 -13.10 -3.53 -22.00
C MET A 52 -12.37 -2.24 -21.59
N GLY A 53 -11.02 -2.26 -21.65
CA GLY A 53 -10.18 -1.10 -21.40
C GLY A 53 -10.03 -0.74 -19.92
N GLY A 54 -10.36 -1.65 -18.99
CA GLY A 54 -10.08 -1.46 -17.59
C GLY A 54 -11.25 -1.77 -16.66
N ILE A 55 -10.89 -2.00 -15.41
CA ILE A 55 -11.84 -2.30 -14.33
C ILE A 55 -12.01 -1.13 -13.36
N ASN A 56 -11.08 -0.19 -13.37
CA ASN A 56 -11.08 0.92 -12.43
C ASN A 56 -11.93 2.06 -12.98
N ILE A 57 -12.93 2.46 -12.20
CA ILE A 57 -13.79 3.60 -12.52
C ILE A 57 -13.46 4.73 -11.54
N VAL A 58 -13.19 5.88 -12.10
CA VAL A 58 -12.98 7.14 -11.40
C VAL A 58 -14.10 8.09 -11.78
N GLN A 59 -14.66 8.76 -10.81
CA GLN A 59 -15.66 9.80 -11.03
C GLN A 59 -15.08 11.14 -10.54
N LEU A 60 -15.04 12.14 -11.42
CA LEU A 60 -14.83 13.53 -11.02
C LEU A 60 -16.19 14.21 -10.92
N ASP A 61 -16.44 14.79 -9.76
CA ASP A 61 -17.64 15.56 -9.48
C ASP A 61 -17.35 17.05 -9.67
N PHE A 62 -18.20 17.72 -10.40
CA PHE A 62 -18.21 19.16 -10.63
C PHE A 62 -19.46 19.74 -10.00
N ASP A 63 -19.34 20.49 -8.93
CA ASP A 63 -20.46 21.14 -8.25
C ASP A 63 -20.45 22.66 -8.53
N THR A 64 -21.47 23.14 -9.21
CA THR A 64 -21.62 24.55 -9.56
C THR A 64 -22.19 25.40 -8.42
N GLY A 65 -22.65 24.78 -7.31
CA GLY A 65 -23.27 25.45 -6.19
C GLY A 65 -24.65 26.06 -6.50
N LYS A 66 -25.17 25.88 -7.72
CA LYS A 66 -26.43 26.50 -8.17
C LYS A 66 -27.29 25.49 -8.92
N PRO A 67 -28.61 25.40 -8.64
CA PRO A 67 -29.53 24.58 -9.44
C PRO A 67 -29.46 24.97 -10.92
N ASN A 68 -29.48 23.97 -11.79
CA ASN A 68 -29.29 24.10 -13.24
C ASN A 68 -27.96 24.73 -13.68
N GLY A 69 -26.97 24.84 -12.80
CA GLY A 69 -25.68 25.45 -13.11
C GLY A 69 -24.89 24.70 -14.19
N ILE A 70 -25.06 23.38 -14.30
CA ILE A 70 -24.40 22.55 -15.31
C ILE A 70 -24.99 22.73 -16.72
N ASN A 71 -26.18 23.32 -16.84
CA ASN A 71 -26.89 23.55 -18.12
C ASN A 71 -26.44 24.84 -18.82
N GLN A 72 -25.21 25.26 -18.60
CA GLN A 72 -24.60 26.41 -19.26
C GLN A 72 -23.61 25.94 -20.32
N LEU A 73 -23.68 26.49 -21.53
CA LEU A 73 -22.77 26.12 -22.62
C LEU A 73 -21.29 26.34 -22.27
N GLU A 74 -20.99 27.38 -21.52
CA GLU A 74 -19.63 27.64 -21.04
C GLU A 74 -19.13 26.51 -20.14
N PHE A 75 -19.95 26.09 -19.16
CA PHE A 75 -19.63 24.96 -18.29
C PHE A 75 -19.39 23.69 -19.10
N LEU A 76 -20.27 23.35 -20.03
CA LEU A 76 -20.17 22.16 -20.85
C LEU A 76 -18.92 22.16 -21.74
N ARG A 77 -18.55 23.28 -22.34
CA ARG A 77 -17.32 23.42 -23.13
C ARG A 77 -16.08 23.18 -22.29
N LYS A 78 -16.03 23.76 -21.08
CA LYS A 78 -14.91 23.56 -20.15
C LYS A 78 -14.86 22.13 -19.65
N MET A 79 -16.02 21.51 -19.36
CA MET A 79 -16.09 20.09 -19.01
C MET A 79 -15.60 19.19 -20.15
N GLN A 80 -15.94 19.51 -21.40
CA GLN A 80 -15.44 18.81 -22.57
C GLN A 80 -13.91 18.93 -22.68
N SER A 81 -13.34 20.12 -22.45
CA SER A 81 -11.88 20.30 -22.46
C SER A 81 -11.18 19.45 -21.39
N VAL A 82 -11.81 19.25 -20.21
CA VAL A 82 -11.27 18.34 -19.17
C VAL A 82 -11.35 16.89 -19.65
N GLN A 83 -12.44 16.51 -20.31
CA GLN A 83 -12.59 15.18 -20.89
C GLN A 83 -11.54 14.93 -21.98
N ASP A 84 -11.35 15.87 -22.91
CA ASP A 84 -10.35 15.78 -23.99
C ASP A 84 -8.93 15.66 -23.43
N PHE A 85 -8.62 16.41 -22.36
CA PHE A 85 -7.35 16.27 -21.64
C PHE A 85 -7.17 14.88 -21.07
N ALA A 86 -8.21 14.31 -20.42
CA ALA A 86 -8.16 12.96 -19.90
C ALA A 86 -7.98 11.91 -21.03
N GLU A 87 -8.70 12.05 -22.13
CA GLU A 87 -8.58 11.17 -23.31
C GLU A 87 -7.20 11.25 -23.97
N GLY A 88 -6.58 12.42 -23.97
CA GLY A 88 -5.22 12.62 -24.46
C GLY A 88 -4.16 11.91 -23.59
N THR A 89 -4.47 11.54 -22.36
CA THR A 89 -3.63 10.69 -21.54
C THR A 89 -3.92 9.22 -21.90
N VAL A 90 -3.06 8.55 -22.59
CA VAL A 90 -3.20 7.14 -23.12
C VAL A 90 -3.68 6.11 -22.06
N ARG A 91 -3.86 6.51 -20.81
CA ARG A 91 -4.20 5.65 -19.68
C ARG A 91 -5.70 5.51 -19.42
N PHE A 92 -6.53 6.41 -19.94
CA PHE A 92 -7.98 6.26 -19.86
C PHE A 92 -8.50 5.63 -21.17
N SER A 93 -9.20 4.53 -21.02
CA SER A 93 -9.71 3.75 -22.14
C SER A 93 -11.08 4.22 -22.62
N SER A 94 -11.85 4.81 -21.73
CA SER A 94 -13.15 5.41 -22.04
C SER A 94 -13.49 6.49 -21.01
N THR A 95 -14.15 7.51 -21.52
CA THR A 95 -14.59 8.65 -20.73
C THR A 95 -16.05 8.95 -21.06
N TYR A 96 -16.82 9.26 -20.05
CA TYR A 96 -18.23 9.63 -20.20
C TYR A 96 -18.52 10.82 -19.29
N SER A 97 -19.13 11.86 -19.85
CA SER A 97 -19.48 13.05 -19.10
C SER A 97 -20.89 13.53 -19.45
N TYR A 98 -21.42 14.44 -18.62
CA TYR A 98 -22.63 15.13 -18.95
C TYR A 98 -22.50 15.96 -20.25
N ALA A 99 -21.32 16.51 -20.52
CA ALA A 99 -21.02 17.21 -21.76
C ALA A 99 -21.07 16.26 -22.98
N SER A 100 -20.47 15.07 -22.88
CA SER A 100 -20.51 14.09 -23.97
C SER A 100 -21.90 13.56 -24.24
N LEU A 101 -22.76 13.44 -23.22
CA LEU A 101 -24.17 13.10 -23.41
C LEU A 101 -24.91 14.20 -24.19
N MET A 102 -24.69 15.48 -23.88
CA MET A 102 -25.27 16.61 -24.62
C MET A 102 -24.76 16.68 -26.05
N ALA A 103 -23.50 16.41 -26.28
CA ALA A 103 -22.90 16.35 -27.60
C ALA A 103 -23.47 15.19 -28.44
N MET A 104 -23.65 14.01 -27.83
CA MET A 104 -24.29 12.87 -28.49
C MET A 104 -25.73 13.20 -28.89
N MET A 105 -26.51 13.83 -28.03
CA MET A 105 -27.86 14.27 -28.35
C MET A 105 -27.88 15.29 -29.49
N ASN A 106 -26.90 16.19 -29.54
CA ASN A 106 -26.78 17.16 -30.63
C ASN A 106 -26.47 16.48 -31.96
N GLY A 107 -25.55 15.49 -31.98
CA GLY A 107 -25.27 14.70 -33.18
C GLY A 107 -26.52 13.99 -33.73
N ILE A 108 -27.32 13.38 -32.83
CA ILE A 108 -28.60 12.74 -33.21
C ILE A 108 -29.58 13.78 -33.75
N TRP A 109 -29.66 14.97 -33.13
CA TRP A 109 -30.60 16.04 -33.52
C TRP A 109 -30.23 16.65 -34.88
N THR A 110 -28.95 16.83 -35.15
CA THR A 110 -28.46 17.43 -36.40
C THR A 110 -28.34 16.43 -37.54
N GLY A 111 -28.43 15.12 -37.24
CA GLY A 111 -28.18 14.06 -38.20
C GLY A 111 -26.72 14.03 -38.69
N ASP A 112 -25.79 14.46 -37.82
CA ASP A 112 -24.38 14.48 -38.14
C ASP A 112 -23.78 13.06 -38.04
N GLU A 113 -23.45 12.49 -39.20
CA GLU A 113 -22.84 11.18 -39.32
C GLU A 113 -21.29 11.23 -39.27
N SER A 114 -20.70 12.42 -39.10
CA SER A 114 -19.23 12.58 -39.09
C SER A 114 -18.52 11.87 -37.95
N GLY A 115 -19.26 11.54 -36.89
CA GLY A 115 -18.70 10.93 -35.68
C GLY A 115 -18.04 11.93 -34.73
N GLU A 116 -17.92 13.21 -35.11
CA GLU A 116 -17.45 14.28 -34.22
C GLU A 116 -18.59 14.77 -33.34
N LEU A 117 -18.50 14.47 -32.06
CA LEU A 117 -19.49 14.89 -31.07
C LEU A 117 -19.30 16.38 -30.71
N SER A 118 -20.18 17.22 -31.22
CA SER A 118 -20.17 18.66 -30.97
C SER A 118 -21.31 19.09 -30.02
N LEU A 119 -21.02 19.98 -29.09
CA LEU A 119 -22.04 20.55 -28.21
C LEU A 119 -23.02 21.43 -29.01
N PRO A 120 -24.29 21.54 -28.54
CA PRO A 120 -25.24 22.46 -29.18
C PRO A 120 -24.74 23.89 -29.13
N SER A 121 -24.89 24.60 -30.23
CA SER A 121 -24.47 26.01 -30.35
C SER A 121 -25.44 26.98 -29.66
N ASN A 122 -26.70 26.56 -29.45
CA ASN A 122 -27.77 27.40 -28.94
C ASN A 122 -28.25 26.90 -27.55
N PRO A 123 -28.37 27.80 -26.54
CA PRO A 123 -28.94 27.46 -25.24
C PRO A 123 -30.35 26.90 -25.28
N LEU A 124 -31.17 27.29 -26.25
CA LEU A 124 -32.55 26.74 -26.39
C LEU A 124 -32.52 25.26 -26.73
N THR A 125 -31.64 24.85 -27.63
CA THR A 125 -31.46 23.44 -28.01
C THR A 125 -30.99 22.61 -26.80
N LEU A 126 -30.04 23.15 -26.02
CA LEU A 126 -29.59 22.51 -24.79
C LEU A 126 -30.76 22.30 -23.81
N ASN A 127 -31.59 23.32 -23.59
CA ASN A 127 -32.75 23.18 -22.69
C ASN A 127 -33.76 22.16 -23.19
N LEU A 128 -33.98 22.03 -24.49
CA LEU A 128 -34.80 20.97 -25.08
C LEU A 128 -34.27 19.59 -24.79
N PHE A 129 -32.92 19.39 -24.89
CA PHE A 129 -32.29 18.11 -24.56
C PHE A 129 -32.46 17.75 -23.09
N VAL A 130 -32.24 18.73 -22.19
CA VAL A 130 -32.47 18.53 -20.74
C VAL A 130 -33.87 18.15 -20.44
N LEU A 131 -34.87 18.80 -21.08
CA LEU A 131 -36.28 18.49 -20.91
C LEU A 131 -36.59 17.08 -21.44
N ALA A 132 -36.11 16.71 -22.61
CA ALA A 132 -36.29 15.40 -23.21
C ALA A 132 -35.70 14.28 -22.31
N LEU A 133 -34.51 14.47 -21.77
CA LEU A 133 -33.88 13.50 -20.87
C LEU A 133 -34.65 13.33 -19.57
N LYS A 134 -35.17 14.42 -19.00
CA LYS A 134 -36.04 14.36 -17.81
C LYS A 134 -37.35 13.65 -18.10
N ALA A 135 -37.95 13.91 -19.25
CA ALA A 135 -39.22 13.30 -19.65
C ALA A 135 -39.12 11.80 -19.90
N THR A 136 -37.97 11.32 -20.41
CA THR A 136 -37.73 9.91 -20.70
C THR A 136 -37.22 9.11 -19.52
N ASN A 137 -36.97 9.76 -18.36
CA ASN A 137 -36.39 9.16 -17.17
C ASN A 137 -35.15 8.28 -17.52
N TYR A 138 -34.23 8.85 -18.33
CA TYR A 138 -33.06 8.13 -18.88
C TYR A 138 -32.20 7.59 -17.75
N PRO A 139 -32.03 6.26 -17.62
CA PRO A 139 -31.40 5.65 -16.44
C PRO A 139 -29.95 6.07 -16.23
N PHE A 140 -29.25 6.39 -17.33
CA PHE A 140 -27.84 6.79 -17.29
C PHE A 140 -27.64 8.25 -16.85
N LEU A 141 -28.70 9.05 -16.83
CA LEU A 141 -28.63 10.47 -16.45
C LEU A 141 -28.19 10.64 -15.01
N GLN A 142 -28.67 9.79 -14.10
CA GLN A 142 -28.30 9.81 -12.68
C GLN A 142 -26.80 9.49 -12.43
N ALA A 143 -26.17 8.81 -13.36
CA ALA A 143 -24.73 8.57 -13.30
C ALA A 143 -23.89 9.78 -13.76
N LEU A 144 -24.50 10.74 -14.49
CA LEU A 144 -23.82 11.88 -15.11
C LEU A 144 -24.20 13.22 -14.50
N CYS A 145 -25.33 13.32 -13.81
CA CYS A 145 -25.72 14.54 -13.08
C CYS A 145 -26.70 14.24 -11.94
N ASP A 146 -26.84 15.17 -11.02
CA ASP A 146 -27.83 15.12 -9.94
C ASP A 146 -29.23 15.59 -10.43
N GLU A 147 -30.26 15.33 -9.60
CA GLU A 147 -31.65 15.68 -9.91
C GLU A 147 -31.88 17.20 -10.10
N THR A 148 -31.07 18.03 -9.43
CA THR A 148 -31.16 19.49 -9.47
C THR A 148 -30.37 20.10 -10.62
N ASN A 149 -29.60 19.32 -11.37
CA ASN A 149 -28.64 19.77 -12.37
C ASN A 149 -27.63 20.79 -11.79
N GLN A 150 -27.29 20.64 -10.52
CA GLN A 150 -26.25 21.42 -9.85
C GLN A 150 -24.89 20.75 -10.03
N LYS A 151 -24.86 19.41 -10.00
CA LYS A 151 -23.65 18.58 -10.09
C LYS A 151 -23.60 17.82 -11.40
N ALA A 152 -22.43 17.82 -12.02
CA ALA A 152 -22.13 16.97 -13.16
C ALA A 152 -21.00 16.01 -12.83
N HIS A 153 -20.98 14.87 -13.48
CA HIS A 153 -19.98 13.83 -13.29
C HIS A 153 -19.22 13.55 -14.61
N LEU A 154 -17.91 13.43 -14.49
CA LEU A 154 -17.05 12.86 -15.52
C LEU A 154 -16.59 11.49 -15.03
N VAL A 155 -16.99 10.46 -15.73
CA VAL A 155 -16.64 9.06 -15.43
C VAL A 155 -15.48 8.65 -16.32
N LEU A 156 -14.38 8.27 -15.71
CA LEU A 156 -13.15 7.83 -16.38
C LEU A 156 -12.94 6.35 -16.08
N ARG A 157 -12.59 5.60 -17.09
CA ARG A 157 -12.21 4.19 -16.95
C ARG A 157 -10.74 4.00 -17.26
N THR A 158 -10.03 3.28 -16.39
CA THR A 158 -8.61 2.97 -16.57
C THR A 158 -8.31 1.49 -16.27
N THR A 159 -7.24 0.99 -16.85
CA THR A 159 -6.71 -0.34 -16.57
C THR A 159 -6.21 -0.43 -15.11
N ASP A 160 -5.84 -1.64 -14.69
CA ASP A 160 -5.28 -1.89 -13.35
C ASP A 160 -3.86 -1.30 -13.26
N LEU A 161 -3.79 -0.02 -12.90
CA LEU A 161 -2.54 0.72 -12.72
C LEU A 161 -1.94 0.50 -11.35
N ALA A 162 -0.62 0.70 -11.25
CA ALA A 162 0.09 0.81 -9.99
C ALA A 162 -0.48 1.94 -9.12
N SER A 163 -0.61 1.74 -7.81
CA SER A 163 -1.24 2.72 -6.92
C SER A 163 -0.63 4.12 -7.02
N GLY A 164 0.70 4.20 -7.17
CA GLY A 164 1.40 5.48 -7.35
C GLY A 164 1.08 6.17 -8.66
N GLU A 165 1.05 5.41 -9.75
CA GLU A 165 0.71 5.89 -11.08
C GLU A 165 -0.76 6.32 -11.15
N PHE A 166 -1.67 5.52 -10.57
CA PHE A 166 -3.09 5.84 -10.51
C PHE A 166 -3.36 7.16 -9.75
N VAL A 167 -2.74 7.33 -8.58
CA VAL A 167 -2.90 8.56 -7.78
C VAL A 167 -2.35 9.78 -8.51
N SER A 168 -1.17 9.69 -9.12
CA SER A 168 -0.57 10.81 -9.86
C SER A 168 -1.38 11.20 -11.10
N LEU A 169 -1.92 10.19 -11.81
CA LEU A 169 -2.80 10.39 -12.95
C LEU A 169 -4.08 11.13 -12.53
N LEU A 170 -4.72 10.68 -11.45
CA LEU A 170 -5.94 11.29 -10.95
C LEU A 170 -5.70 12.73 -10.49
N GLN A 171 -4.61 12.99 -9.77
CA GLN A 171 -4.24 14.33 -9.34
C GLN A 171 -3.99 15.28 -10.52
N SER A 172 -3.37 14.80 -11.60
CA SER A 172 -3.13 15.62 -12.80
C SER A 172 -4.44 16.04 -13.47
N VAL A 173 -5.40 15.13 -13.60
CA VAL A 173 -6.71 15.43 -14.20
C VAL A 173 -7.54 16.33 -13.28
N GLU A 174 -7.53 16.06 -11.96
CA GLU A 174 -8.24 16.90 -10.98
C GLU A 174 -7.69 18.33 -10.95
N GLN A 175 -6.35 18.49 -11.00
CA GLN A 175 -5.72 19.81 -11.05
C GLN A 175 -6.07 20.55 -12.34
N PHE A 176 -5.95 19.89 -13.50
CA PHE A 176 -6.35 20.47 -14.77
C PHE A 176 -7.83 20.90 -14.77
N ALA A 177 -8.70 20.08 -14.18
CA ALA A 177 -10.12 20.41 -14.04
C ALA A 177 -10.33 21.66 -13.16
N LYS A 178 -9.63 21.77 -12.03
CA LYS A 178 -9.71 22.95 -11.15
C LYS A 178 -9.26 24.23 -11.85
N ASP A 179 -8.19 24.13 -12.66
CA ASP A 179 -7.63 25.28 -13.37
C ASP A 179 -8.51 25.71 -14.58
N THR A 180 -9.27 24.76 -15.15
CA THR A 180 -10.08 24.99 -16.35
C THR A 180 -11.50 25.46 -16.03
N MET A 181 -12.09 24.97 -14.93
CA MET A 181 -13.49 25.27 -14.59
C MET A 181 -13.71 26.76 -14.22
N PRO A 182 -14.95 27.26 -14.38
CA PRO A 182 -15.27 28.64 -13.97
C PRO A 182 -15.09 28.82 -12.46
N GLU A 183 -14.83 30.07 -12.04
CA GLU A 183 -14.81 30.44 -10.61
C GLU A 183 -16.13 30.05 -9.93
N GLY A 184 -16.02 29.42 -8.75
CA GLY A 184 -17.15 28.97 -7.95
C GLY A 184 -17.60 27.53 -8.24
N VAL A 185 -17.01 26.85 -9.23
CA VAL A 185 -17.21 25.39 -9.42
C VAL A 185 -16.21 24.63 -8.56
N THR A 186 -16.69 23.75 -7.69
CA THR A 186 -15.84 22.86 -6.93
C THR A 186 -15.65 21.55 -7.68
N VAL A 187 -14.38 21.10 -7.76
CA VAL A 187 -14.01 19.84 -8.39
C VAL A 187 -13.48 18.89 -7.34
N SER A 188 -14.00 17.67 -7.31
CA SER A 188 -13.53 16.63 -6.40
C SER A 188 -13.54 15.26 -7.07
N ALA A 189 -12.46 14.53 -6.93
CA ALA A 189 -12.38 13.16 -7.41
C ALA A 189 -13.02 12.21 -6.41
N LYS A 190 -13.95 11.38 -6.87
CA LYS A 190 -14.52 10.25 -6.13
C LYS A 190 -14.09 8.96 -6.82
N ALA A 191 -13.15 8.29 -6.23
CA ALA A 191 -12.78 6.96 -6.63
C ALA A 191 -12.71 6.10 -5.37
N GLY A 192 -13.60 5.14 -5.23
CA GLY A 192 -13.59 4.23 -4.09
C GLY A 192 -12.24 3.53 -3.96
N LEU A 193 -11.67 3.11 -5.08
CA LEU A 193 -10.32 2.55 -5.12
C LEU A 193 -9.24 3.56 -4.69
N HIS A 194 -9.32 4.82 -5.13
CA HIS A 194 -8.36 5.87 -4.73
C HIS A 194 -8.32 6.05 -3.21
N THR A 195 -9.48 6.12 -2.56
CA THR A 195 -9.56 6.25 -1.10
C THR A 195 -8.92 5.08 -0.39
N ILE A 196 -9.15 3.85 -0.88
CA ILE A 196 -8.54 2.63 -0.32
C ILE A 196 -7.01 2.65 -0.53
N LEU A 197 -6.54 2.96 -1.73
CA LEU A 197 -5.11 3.02 -2.04
C LEU A 197 -4.39 4.13 -1.26
N GLN A 198 -5.03 5.28 -1.10
CA GLN A 198 -4.48 6.38 -0.30
C GLN A 198 -4.41 5.99 1.18
N ALA A 199 -5.48 5.43 1.74
CA ALA A 199 -5.50 4.96 3.12
C ALA A 199 -4.42 3.89 3.37
N ASP A 200 -4.23 2.95 2.45
CA ASP A 200 -3.19 1.92 2.58
C ASP A 200 -1.77 2.54 2.55
N ARG A 201 -1.51 3.51 1.68
CA ARG A 201 -0.23 4.24 1.66
C ARG A 201 0.03 5.02 2.96
N GLU A 202 -0.99 5.66 3.51
CA GLU A 202 -0.90 6.38 4.79
C GLU A 202 -0.63 5.41 5.94
N ILE A 203 -1.28 4.23 5.96
CA ILE A 203 -1.03 3.17 6.94
C ILE A 203 0.41 2.68 6.83
N VAL A 204 0.90 2.38 5.63
CA VAL A 204 2.28 1.93 5.41
C VAL A 204 3.28 2.99 5.89
N ALA A 205 3.09 4.26 5.54
CA ALA A 205 3.96 5.34 5.97
C ALA A 205 3.95 5.52 7.49
N ALA A 206 2.79 5.46 8.14
CA ALA A 206 2.64 5.53 9.58
C ALA A 206 3.32 4.34 10.28
N GLN A 207 3.18 3.13 9.75
CA GLN A 207 3.82 1.92 10.26
C GLN A 207 5.35 2.01 10.18
N LEU A 208 5.91 2.45 9.05
CA LEU A 208 7.35 2.64 8.89
C LEU A 208 7.89 3.72 9.85
N GLY A 209 7.15 4.82 10.02
CA GLY A 209 7.49 5.85 11.00
C GLY A 209 7.48 5.32 12.44
N SER A 210 6.44 4.56 12.81
CA SER A 210 6.33 3.94 14.14
C SER A 210 7.43 2.91 14.41
N LEU A 211 7.87 2.18 13.36
CA LEU A 211 8.96 1.22 13.47
C LEU A 211 10.28 1.90 13.89
N VAL A 212 10.60 3.06 13.30
CA VAL A 212 11.77 3.85 13.66
C VAL A 212 11.70 4.32 15.12
N ILE A 213 10.54 4.85 15.55
CA ILE A 213 10.32 5.28 16.94
C ILE A 213 10.48 4.09 17.88
N THR A 214 9.94 2.93 17.53
CA THR A 214 10.05 1.70 18.33
C THR A 214 11.51 1.26 18.47
N ILE A 215 12.31 1.29 17.43
CA ILE A 215 13.74 0.96 17.47
C ILE A 215 14.48 1.88 18.44
N ILE A 216 14.22 3.19 18.39
CA ILE A 216 14.85 4.18 19.28
C ILE A 216 14.40 3.96 20.72
N ALA A 217 13.11 3.77 20.96
CA ALA A 217 12.56 3.53 22.30
C ALA A 217 13.11 2.25 22.92
N MET A 218 13.22 1.16 22.13
CA MET A 218 13.78 -0.12 22.57
C MET A 218 15.28 -0.01 22.88
N LEU A 219 16.05 0.72 22.08
CA LEU A 219 17.45 1.00 22.39
C LEU A 219 17.59 1.72 23.73
N ALA A 220 16.78 2.74 23.97
CA ALA A 220 16.77 3.48 25.22
C ALA A 220 16.38 2.57 26.41
N ALA A 221 15.30 1.80 26.28
CA ALA A 221 14.83 0.88 27.33
C ALA A 221 15.89 -0.19 27.67
N MET A 222 16.48 -0.84 26.66
CA MET A 222 17.54 -1.83 26.86
C MET A 222 18.79 -1.19 27.49
N THR A 223 19.13 0.06 27.12
CA THR A 223 20.24 0.79 27.71
C THR A 223 20.03 1.06 29.20
N VAL A 224 18.83 1.49 29.57
CA VAL A 224 18.45 1.69 30.98
C VAL A 224 18.44 0.37 31.74
N LEU A 225 17.85 -0.68 31.16
CA LEU A 225 17.75 -2.00 31.81
C LEU A 225 19.13 -2.61 32.14
N TRP A 226 20.07 -2.52 31.24
CA TRP A 226 21.41 -3.15 31.41
C TRP A 226 22.51 -2.17 31.80
N HIS A 227 22.23 -0.88 31.91
CA HIS A 227 23.19 0.20 32.14
C HIS A 227 24.37 0.17 31.16
N SER A 228 24.12 -0.21 29.90
CA SER A 228 25.17 -0.39 28.88
C SER A 228 24.62 -0.17 27.46
N LEU A 229 24.87 1.00 26.91
CA LEU A 229 24.54 1.31 25.50
C LEU A 229 25.17 0.33 24.53
N LYS A 230 26.42 -0.10 24.78
CA LYS A 230 27.11 -1.07 23.92
C LYS A 230 26.38 -2.40 23.86
N LEU A 231 25.93 -2.90 25.00
CA LEU A 231 25.20 -4.17 25.07
C LEU A 231 23.82 -4.05 24.40
N ALA A 232 23.13 -2.94 24.67
CA ALA A 232 21.85 -2.64 24.02
C ALA A 232 21.97 -2.55 22.50
N ALA A 233 22.97 -1.82 21.99
CA ALA A 233 23.20 -1.67 20.56
C ALA A 233 23.57 -2.99 19.86
N VAL A 234 24.37 -3.85 20.48
CA VAL A 234 24.69 -5.18 19.95
C VAL A 234 23.45 -6.06 19.91
N SER A 235 22.68 -6.12 20.98
CA SER A 235 21.47 -6.93 21.06
C SER A 235 20.41 -6.46 20.07
N LEU A 236 20.16 -5.14 20.00
CA LEU A 236 19.25 -4.56 19.02
C LEU A 236 19.70 -4.81 17.58
N GLY A 237 21.01 -4.67 17.28
CA GLY A 237 21.56 -4.96 15.96
C GLY A 237 21.30 -6.41 15.51
N ILE A 238 21.37 -7.37 16.43
CA ILE A 238 20.98 -8.76 16.15
C ILE A 238 19.47 -8.91 15.96
N SER A 239 18.66 -8.21 16.74
CA SER A 239 17.20 -8.22 16.61
C SER A 239 16.71 -7.56 15.31
N LEU A 240 17.55 -6.78 14.61
CA LEU A 240 17.23 -6.22 13.28
C LEU A 240 17.55 -7.20 12.13
N VAL A 241 18.26 -8.31 12.36
CA VAL A 241 18.57 -9.31 11.32
C VAL A 241 17.31 -9.86 10.63
N PRO A 242 16.26 -10.23 11.34
CA PRO A 242 15.03 -10.70 10.69
C PRO A 242 14.38 -9.66 9.79
N LEU A 243 14.45 -8.35 10.14
CA LEU A 243 13.96 -7.28 9.28
C LEU A 243 14.80 -7.18 7.99
N ALA A 244 16.12 -7.37 8.10
CA ALA A 244 16.99 -7.40 6.94
C ALA A 244 16.66 -8.57 6.00
N VAL A 245 16.40 -9.75 6.56
CA VAL A 245 15.94 -10.93 5.79
C VAL A 245 14.59 -10.63 5.13
N LEU A 246 13.66 -10.05 5.88
CA LEU A 246 12.34 -9.67 5.36
C LEU A 246 12.44 -8.72 4.16
N ALA A 247 13.25 -7.65 4.28
CA ALA A 247 13.45 -6.67 3.21
C ALA A 247 14.07 -7.32 1.95
N VAL A 248 15.08 -8.18 2.12
CA VAL A 248 15.69 -8.91 1.02
C VAL A 248 14.71 -9.85 0.32
N LEU A 249 13.94 -10.61 1.09
CA LEU A 249 12.94 -11.53 0.52
C LEU A 249 11.82 -10.80 -0.18
N ALA A 250 11.30 -9.72 0.42
CA ALA A 250 10.25 -8.91 -0.19
C ALA A 250 10.72 -8.29 -1.52
N ALA A 251 11.94 -7.77 -1.58
CA ALA A 251 12.52 -7.25 -2.82
C ALA A 251 12.80 -8.35 -3.85
N TRP A 252 13.35 -9.49 -3.43
CA TRP A 252 13.69 -10.62 -4.32
C TRP A 252 12.47 -11.24 -4.99
N PHE A 253 11.40 -11.43 -4.22
CA PHE A 253 10.16 -12.01 -4.72
C PHE A 253 9.16 -10.96 -5.21
N ALA A 254 9.56 -9.69 -5.28
CA ALA A 254 8.74 -8.56 -5.70
C ALA A 254 7.38 -8.49 -4.95
N VAL A 255 7.41 -8.81 -3.64
CA VAL A 255 6.21 -8.73 -2.79
C VAL A 255 5.89 -7.26 -2.56
N PRO A 256 4.67 -6.81 -2.87
CA PRO A 256 4.30 -5.41 -2.68
C PRO A 256 4.25 -5.06 -1.19
N LEU A 257 4.78 -3.90 -0.84
CA LEU A 257 4.67 -3.35 0.50
C LEU A 257 3.28 -2.74 0.65
N ASN A 258 2.41 -3.45 1.33
CA ASN A 258 1.05 -3.02 1.68
C ASN A 258 0.86 -3.05 3.20
N SER A 259 -0.30 -2.60 3.69
CA SER A 259 -0.62 -2.59 5.12
C SER A 259 -0.45 -3.94 5.80
N VAL A 260 -0.71 -5.04 5.10
CA VAL A 260 -0.59 -6.41 5.65
C VAL A 260 0.88 -6.82 5.76
N THR A 261 1.68 -6.63 4.70
CA THR A 261 3.09 -7.06 4.68
C THR A 261 3.98 -6.21 5.59
N VAL A 262 3.68 -4.91 5.75
CA VAL A 262 4.45 -4.03 6.65
C VAL A 262 4.22 -4.38 8.13
N MET A 263 3.06 -4.95 8.49
CA MET A 263 2.80 -5.43 9.83
C MET A 263 3.74 -6.56 10.25
N VAL A 264 4.21 -7.38 9.32
CA VAL A 264 5.20 -8.43 9.59
C VAL A 264 6.45 -7.84 10.23
N ALA A 265 6.93 -6.70 9.72
CA ALA A 265 8.14 -6.06 10.24
C ALA A 265 8.00 -5.67 11.73
N ALA A 266 6.84 -5.08 12.10
CA ALA A 266 6.58 -4.68 13.47
C ALA A 266 6.47 -5.88 14.42
N LEU A 267 5.75 -6.93 14.01
CA LEU A 267 5.56 -8.15 14.82
C LEU A 267 6.90 -8.89 15.03
N VAL A 268 7.64 -9.10 13.95
CA VAL A 268 8.92 -9.83 14.00
C VAL A 268 9.96 -9.06 14.82
N LEU A 269 10.01 -7.73 14.69
CA LEU A 269 10.90 -6.90 15.50
C LEU A 269 10.58 -7.05 16.99
N GLY A 270 9.30 -6.93 17.36
CA GLY A 270 8.88 -7.05 18.77
C GLY A 270 9.30 -8.39 19.39
N ILE A 271 9.04 -9.50 18.70
CA ILE A 271 9.38 -10.85 19.17
C ILE A 271 10.90 -11.05 19.23
N SER A 272 11.64 -10.61 18.21
CA SER A 272 13.09 -10.75 18.19
C SER A 272 13.77 -9.96 19.31
N ILE A 273 13.25 -8.76 19.65
CA ILE A 273 13.75 -7.97 20.78
C ILE A 273 13.40 -8.65 22.10
N ASP A 274 12.19 -9.17 22.26
CA ASP A 274 11.75 -9.85 23.47
C ASP A 274 12.65 -11.06 23.79
N ASP A 275 12.89 -11.92 22.82
CA ASP A 275 13.79 -13.07 22.95
C ASP A 275 15.21 -12.65 23.34
N ALA A 276 15.76 -11.60 22.70
CA ALA A 276 17.07 -11.07 23.02
C ALA A 276 17.12 -10.47 24.43
N VAL A 277 16.07 -9.75 24.86
CA VAL A 277 15.98 -9.18 26.21
C VAL A 277 15.96 -10.27 27.27
N HIS A 278 15.18 -11.31 27.07
CA HIS A 278 15.09 -12.45 27.99
C HIS A 278 16.44 -13.15 28.16
N LEU A 279 17.14 -13.44 27.06
CA LEU A 279 18.42 -14.12 27.09
C LEU A 279 19.53 -13.25 27.73
N VAL A 280 19.62 -11.99 27.30
CA VAL A 280 20.68 -11.08 27.75
C VAL A 280 20.47 -10.65 29.22
N THR A 281 19.23 -10.42 29.64
CA THR A 281 18.94 -10.07 31.03
C THR A 281 19.37 -11.18 31.98
N HIS A 282 19.06 -12.43 31.68
CA HIS A 282 19.48 -13.57 32.46
C HIS A 282 21.01 -13.70 32.51
N TRP A 283 21.68 -13.52 31.37
CA TRP A 283 23.16 -13.50 31.33
C TRP A 283 23.77 -12.38 32.19
N VAL A 284 23.22 -11.16 32.13
CA VAL A 284 23.68 -10.04 32.96
C VAL A 284 23.45 -10.33 34.45
N GLN A 285 22.34 -10.95 34.83
CA GLN A 285 22.05 -11.33 36.22
C GLN A 285 23.07 -12.34 36.74
N LEU A 286 23.38 -13.41 36.03
CA LEU A 286 24.37 -14.41 36.41
C LEU A 286 25.77 -13.80 36.54
N LYS A 287 26.15 -12.90 35.66
CA LYS A 287 27.42 -12.15 35.79
C LYS A 287 27.48 -11.28 37.02
N LYS A 288 26.39 -10.63 37.44
CA LYS A 288 26.31 -9.84 38.68
C LYS A 288 26.44 -10.74 39.91
N GLN A 289 26.06 -12.02 39.82
CA GLN A 289 26.22 -13.03 40.88
C GLN A 289 27.63 -13.63 40.91
N GLY A 290 28.56 -13.16 40.05
CA GLY A 290 29.95 -13.61 40.04
C GLY A 290 30.22 -14.85 39.15
N VAL A 291 29.23 -15.30 38.38
CA VAL A 291 29.43 -16.42 37.43
C VAL A 291 30.32 -15.96 36.28
N GLU A 292 31.29 -16.80 35.90
CA GLU A 292 32.15 -16.53 34.77
C GLU A 292 31.37 -16.26 33.48
N PRO A 293 31.70 -15.21 32.70
CA PRO A 293 30.86 -14.79 31.54
C PRO A 293 30.58 -15.89 30.51
N ALA A 294 31.54 -16.80 30.28
CA ALA A 294 31.32 -17.91 29.37
C ALA A 294 30.33 -18.95 29.92
N LYS A 295 30.45 -19.27 31.21
CA LYS A 295 29.56 -20.18 31.92
C LYS A 295 28.15 -19.58 32.05
N ALA A 296 28.06 -18.30 32.42
CA ALA A 296 26.82 -17.57 32.51
C ALA A 296 26.03 -17.57 31.17
N LEU A 297 26.76 -17.52 30.03
CA LEU A 297 26.13 -17.58 28.71
C LEU A 297 25.53 -18.95 28.41
N VAL A 298 26.23 -20.03 28.74
CA VAL A 298 25.74 -21.40 28.58
C VAL A 298 24.50 -21.63 29.46
N GLU A 299 24.59 -21.27 30.74
CA GLU A 299 23.47 -21.39 31.69
C GLU A 299 22.25 -20.58 31.24
N SER A 300 22.48 -19.39 30.62
CA SER A 300 21.37 -18.59 30.08
C SER A 300 20.70 -19.22 28.88
N LEU A 301 21.48 -19.85 28.00
CA LEU A 301 20.96 -20.60 26.84
C LEU A 301 20.18 -21.84 27.30
N GLU A 302 20.69 -22.58 28.30
CA GLU A 302 20.00 -23.74 28.87
C GLU A 302 18.67 -23.34 29.53
N ALA A 303 18.67 -22.22 30.26
CA ALA A 303 17.47 -21.77 30.99
C ALA A 303 16.40 -21.11 30.07
N LYS A 304 16.81 -20.34 29.06
CA LYS A 304 15.89 -19.55 28.24
C LYS A 304 15.71 -20.10 26.81
N GLY A 305 16.71 -20.81 26.29
CA GLY A 305 16.68 -21.36 24.93
C GLY A 305 15.49 -22.24 24.62
N PRO A 306 15.10 -23.20 25.49
CA PRO A 306 13.90 -24.03 25.22
C PRO A 306 12.60 -23.23 25.08
N ALA A 307 12.41 -22.18 25.91
CA ALA A 307 11.25 -21.32 25.82
C ALA A 307 11.24 -20.52 24.51
N ILE A 308 12.36 -19.89 24.15
CA ILE A 308 12.53 -19.16 22.86
C ILE A 308 12.30 -20.09 21.66
N LEU A 309 12.83 -21.31 21.70
CA LEU A 309 12.62 -22.30 20.65
C LEU A 309 11.14 -22.67 20.52
N CYS A 310 10.48 -22.94 21.64
CA CYS A 310 9.06 -23.34 21.65
C CYS A 310 8.17 -22.23 21.10
N THR A 311 8.31 -20.99 21.59
CA THR A 311 7.53 -19.84 21.11
C THR A 311 7.77 -19.57 19.62
N SER A 312 9.03 -19.60 19.17
CA SER A 312 9.36 -19.43 17.76
C SER A 312 8.77 -20.52 16.88
N LEU A 313 8.81 -21.79 17.28
CA LEU A 313 8.22 -22.90 16.53
C LEU A 313 6.69 -22.77 16.42
N ILE A 314 6.03 -22.34 17.48
CA ILE A 314 4.58 -22.07 17.46
C ILE A 314 4.26 -20.96 16.47
N LEU A 315 5.01 -19.86 16.49
CA LEU A 315 4.81 -18.74 15.58
C LEU A 315 5.10 -19.09 14.12
N ILE A 316 6.17 -19.87 13.87
CA ILE A 316 6.46 -20.39 12.53
C ILE A 316 5.33 -21.32 12.06
N GLY A 317 4.89 -22.25 12.89
CA GLY A 317 3.79 -23.17 12.58
C GLY A 317 2.48 -22.42 12.28
N PHE A 318 2.13 -21.43 13.08
CA PHE A 318 1.00 -20.55 12.82
C PHE A 318 1.17 -19.82 11.47
N SER A 319 2.32 -19.21 11.22
CA SER A 319 2.59 -18.47 9.98
C SER A 319 2.50 -19.38 8.75
N VAL A 320 3.02 -20.59 8.84
CA VAL A 320 2.91 -21.60 7.78
C VAL A 320 1.45 -22.02 7.54
N SER A 321 0.61 -22.09 8.59
CA SER A 321 -0.81 -22.43 8.42
C SER A 321 -1.59 -21.41 7.58
N LEU A 322 -1.14 -20.15 7.53
CA LEU A 322 -1.75 -19.09 6.73
C LEU A 322 -1.59 -19.31 5.21
N LEU A 323 -0.64 -20.15 4.79
CA LEU A 323 -0.42 -20.47 3.36
C LEU A 323 -1.61 -21.20 2.72
N TRP A 324 -2.45 -21.85 3.52
CA TRP A 324 -3.66 -22.54 3.03
C TRP A 324 -4.87 -21.63 2.85
N ILE A 325 -4.77 -20.35 3.25
CA ILE A 325 -5.84 -19.38 3.06
C ILE A 325 -5.80 -18.88 1.62
N SER A 326 -6.95 -18.84 0.93
CA SER A 326 -7.05 -18.44 -0.49
C SER A 326 -6.96 -16.92 -0.71
N PHE A 327 -6.35 -16.17 0.19
CA PHE A 327 -6.19 -14.71 0.10
C PHE A 327 -4.70 -14.34 0.03
N PRO A 328 -4.19 -13.92 -1.15
CA PRO A 328 -2.76 -13.70 -1.39
C PRO A 328 -2.05 -12.84 -0.35
N PRO A 329 -2.59 -11.69 0.11
CA PRO A 329 -1.89 -10.89 1.12
C PRO A 329 -1.65 -11.62 2.45
N VAL A 330 -2.56 -12.55 2.83
CA VAL A 330 -2.39 -13.39 4.03
C VAL A 330 -1.36 -14.49 3.78
N GLN A 331 -1.28 -15.03 2.58
CA GLN A 331 -0.22 -15.97 2.20
C GLN A 331 1.15 -15.29 2.24
N ASP A 332 1.25 -14.07 1.70
CA ASP A 332 2.48 -13.27 1.74
C ASP A 332 2.89 -12.96 3.18
N PHE A 333 1.94 -12.55 4.03
CA PHE A 333 2.16 -12.39 5.46
C PHE A 333 2.65 -13.70 6.10
N GLY A 334 2.07 -14.83 5.76
CA GLY A 334 2.40 -16.15 6.33
C GLY A 334 3.83 -16.57 6.02
N TRP A 335 4.22 -16.63 4.74
CA TRP A 335 5.56 -17.10 4.41
C TRP A 335 6.67 -16.11 4.78
N LEU A 336 6.41 -14.79 4.66
CA LEU A 336 7.34 -13.76 5.10
C LEU A 336 7.57 -13.82 6.62
N SER A 337 6.50 -13.97 7.41
CA SER A 337 6.59 -14.11 8.86
C SER A 337 7.34 -15.39 9.25
N ALA A 338 7.04 -16.52 8.61
CA ALA A 338 7.72 -17.78 8.89
C ALA A 338 9.23 -17.69 8.63
N ALA A 339 9.63 -17.08 7.51
CA ALA A 339 11.04 -16.85 7.18
C ALA A 339 11.71 -15.91 8.19
N ALA A 340 11.04 -14.81 8.54
CA ALA A 340 11.58 -13.82 9.47
C ALA A 340 11.69 -14.38 10.91
N TYR A 341 10.72 -15.14 11.40
CA TYR A 341 10.81 -15.82 12.72
C TYR A 341 11.92 -16.87 12.74
N THR A 342 12.12 -17.59 11.63
CA THR A 342 13.25 -18.53 11.52
C THR A 342 14.58 -17.80 11.60
N ALA A 343 14.68 -16.65 10.92
CA ALA A 343 15.89 -15.80 11.00
C ALA A 343 16.07 -15.20 12.41
N ALA A 344 15.01 -14.78 13.10
CA ALA A 344 15.03 -14.28 14.47
C ALA A 344 15.55 -15.34 15.45
N LEU A 345 15.00 -16.55 15.36
CA LEU A 345 15.42 -17.69 16.16
C LEU A 345 16.93 -17.99 15.97
N ALA A 346 17.36 -18.06 14.71
CA ALA A 346 18.77 -18.27 14.40
C ALA A 346 19.66 -17.13 14.90
N ALA A 347 19.24 -15.87 14.76
CA ALA A 347 19.96 -14.70 15.21
C ALA A 347 20.13 -14.69 16.75
N VAL A 348 19.07 -14.97 17.49
CA VAL A 348 19.09 -14.95 18.96
C VAL A 348 19.83 -16.16 19.55
N LEU A 349 19.65 -17.36 19.02
CA LEU A 349 20.28 -18.56 19.60
C LEU A 349 21.75 -18.76 19.15
N PHE A 350 22.15 -18.27 17.98
CA PHE A 350 23.50 -18.48 17.46
C PHE A 350 24.33 -17.21 17.32
N ALA A 351 23.78 -16.16 16.70
CA ALA A 351 24.55 -14.95 16.45
C ALA A 351 24.76 -14.13 17.73
N LEU A 352 23.74 -13.90 18.53
CA LEU A 352 23.83 -13.09 19.74
C LEU A 352 24.79 -13.71 20.77
N PRO A 353 24.75 -15.01 21.11
CA PRO A 353 25.72 -15.63 22.00
C PRO A 353 27.16 -15.55 21.49
N SER A 354 27.38 -15.69 20.21
CA SER A 354 28.73 -15.60 19.62
C SER A 354 29.37 -14.22 19.79
N LEU A 355 28.55 -13.16 19.80
CA LEU A 355 29.01 -11.78 20.03
C LEU A 355 29.21 -11.45 21.50
N LEU A 356 28.42 -12.07 22.40
CA LEU A 356 28.51 -11.90 23.86
C LEU A 356 29.66 -12.68 24.49
N ALA A 357 30.15 -13.76 23.82
CA ALA A 357 31.21 -14.59 24.32
C ALA A 357 32.50 -13.75 24.66
N PRO A 358 33.20 -14.01 25.77
CA PRO A 358 34.39 -13.24 26.17
C PRO A 358 35.48 -13.37 25.12
N ARG A 359 36.30 -12.31 24.94
CA ARG A 359 37.58 -12.40 24.18
C ARG A 359 38.53 -13.30 24.93
N ARG A 360 39.06 -14.32 24.31
CA ARG A 360 40.26 -15.00 24.75
C ARG A 360 41.51 -14.20 24.37
#